data_968047f8485c207f2a710e45040a96f6
#
_entry.id   968047f8485c207f2a710e45040a96f6
#
_cell.length_a   1.000
_cell.length_b   1.000
_cell.length_c   1.000
_cell.angle_alpha   90.00
_cell.angle_beta   90.00
_cell.angle_gamma   90.00
#
_symmetry.space_group_name_H-M   'P 1'
#
loop_
_entity.id
_entity.type
_entity.pdbx_description
1 polymer ?
#
loop_
_entity_poly.entity_id
_entity_poly.type
_entity_poly.pdbx_seq_one_letter_code
_entity_poly.pdbx_strand_id
1 'polypeptide(L)'
;MLQEGTSDHGNHCHRLRTFQAKGRNRPRRIRDSDHPARGPAEHAAVKVDVKTPDNGVKNQEGVSLWLDSVVTVQVFSENSTVSETEIADAKCQNFKDYIWHRQQAAISNFLGMSEEDIAVKINDVLQGNLREIVSEMTIADILTNRKQMALSVLENARPDLAKMGLEIVTFNVQDIKDARDQQGHDHGVIEAIGVQQEEIVKRQAEIARAEAARDIAIAKADADRIANEKQVE
;
A
#
# COMPACT_ATOMS: atom_id res chain seq x y z
N MET A 1 -21.61 28.99 46.29
CA MET A 1 -21.49 27.72 47.05
C MET A 1 -21.74 26.58 46.10
N LEU A 2 -20.85 25.60 46.11
CA LEU A 2 -20.78 24.29 45.42
C LEU A 2 -20.00 24.39 44.08
N GLN A 3 -18.81 24.22 44.16
CA GLN A 3 -17.82 23.10 44.23
C GLN A 3 -17.74 22.28 42.92
N GLU A 4 -16.60 22.53 42.33
CA GLU A 4 -16.00 21.87 41.18
C GLU A 4 -15.76 20.37 41.43
N GLY A 5 -16.05 19.57 40.42
CA GLY A 5 -15.63 18.16 40.32
C GLY A 5 -14.72 17.95 39.12
N THR A 6 -13.44 18.13 39.33
CA THR A 6 -12.40 17.74 38.40
C THR A 6 -12.28 16.24 38.42
N SER A 7 -12.64 15.56 37.36
CA SER A 7 -12.29 14.14 37.15
C SER A 7 -10.98 14.04 36.39
N ASP A 8 -9.97 13.72 37.18
CA ASP A 8 -8.63 13.34 36.80
C ASP A 8 -8.66 12.00 36.05
N HIS A 9 -8.31 12.00 34.75
CA HIS A 9 -8.01 10.80 34.00
C HIS A 9 -6.50 10.72 33.80
N GLY A 10 -5.84 10.45 34.93
CA GLY A 10 -4.42 10.24 35.02
C GLY A 10 -3.97 8.85 34.50
N ASN A 11 -3.00 8.94 33.66
CA ASN A 11 -1.82 8.07 33.56
C ASN A 11 -1.97 6.57 33.85
N HIS A 12 -2.08 5.78 32.81
CA HIS A 12 -1.92 4.31 32.87
C HIS A 12 -0.54 3.82 32.36
N CYS A 13 0.51 4.61 32.55
CA CYS A 13 1.89 4.22 32.21
C CYS A 13 2.84 4.06 33.39
N HIS A 14 2.37 3.85 34.62
CA HIS A 14 3.27 3.59 35.75
C HIS A 14 2.70 2.63 36.78
N ARG A 15 3.26 1.48 36.88
CA ARG A 15 3.72 0.73 38.08
C ARG A 15 3.75 -0.77 37.86
N LEU A 16 4.85 -1.25 37.33
CA LEU A 16 5.27 -2.61 37.71
C LEU A 16 6.10 -2.50 39.00
N ARG A 17 5.49 -2.93 40.08
CA ARG A 17 6.14 -3.08 41.37
C ARG A 17 7.26 -4.12 41.31
N THR A 18 8.44 -3.70 41.72
CA THR A 18 9.57 -4.57 42.05
C THR A 18 9.16 -5.60 43.09
N PHE A 19 9.10 -6.85 42.70
CA PHE A 19 9.04 -7.97 43.64
C PHE A 19 10.47 -8.37 43.97
N GLN A 20 10.96 -7.98 45.16
CA GLN A 20 12.18 -8.51 45.73
C GLN A 20 11.91 -9.90 46.28
N ALA A 21 12.34 -10.93 45.57
CA ALA A 21 12.42 -12.28 46.12
C ALA A 21 13.85 -12.51 46.65
N LYS A 22 13.98 -12.53 47.98
CA LYS A 22 15.14 -13.12 48.69
C LYS A 22 15.08 -14.64 48.51
N GLY A 23 16.03 -15.21 47.83
CA GLY A 23 16.21 -16.65 47.73
C GLY A 23 17.53 -16.99 47.04
N ARG A 24 18.55 -17.26 47.86
CA ARG A 24 19.83 -17.79 47.38
C ARG A 24 19.62 -19.17 46.78
N ASN A 25 19.79 -19.30 45.46
CA ASN A 25 20.23 -20.55 44.84
C ASN A 25 21.07 -20.18 43.61
N ARG A 26 22.36 -20.53 43.66
CA ARG A 26 23.27 -20.40 42.53
C ARG A 26 22.85 -21.40 41.46
N PRO A 27 22.47 -20.99 40.27
CA PRO A 27 22.38 -21.93 39.15
C PRO A 27 23.78 -22.27 38.67
N ARG A 28 24.01 -23.57 38.47
CA ARG A 28 25.19 -24.13 37.82
C ARG A 28 25.41 -23.45 36.48
N ARG A 29 26.64 -23.01 36.20
CA ARG A 29 27.08 -22.58 34.88
C ARG A 29 26.83 -23.74 33.89
N ILE A 30 25.80 -23.61 33.08
CA ILE A 30 25.69 -24.34 31.85
C ILE A 30 26.68 -23.69 30.88
N ARG A 31 27.64 -24.48 30.39
CA ARG A 31 28.61 -24.02 29.37
C ARG A 31 27.83 -23.57 28.13
N ASP A 32 27.94 -22.27 27.82
CA ASP A 32 27.57 -21.71 26.51
C ASP A 32 28.58 -22.23 25.48
N SER A 33 28.30 -23.37 24.91
CA SER A 33 28.94 -23.82 23.69
C SER A 33 27.99 -24.79 23.01
N ASP A 34 27.24 -24.27 22.05
CA ASP A 34 26.62 -24.87 20.89
C ASP A 34 25.25 -24.25 20.53
N HIS A 35 25.15 -22.92 20.66
CA HIS A 35 24.17 -22.24 19.84
C HIS A 35 24.93 -21.56 18.69
N PRO A 36 24.65 -21.92 17.43
CA PRO A 36 25.12 -21.10 16.31
C PRO A 36 24.59 -19.71 16.57
N ALA A 37 25.49 -18.72 16.54
CA ALA A 37 25.12 -17.32 16.60
C ALA A 37 24.04 -17.11 15.55
N ARG A 38 22.78 -16.98 15.99
CA ARG A 38 21.72 -16.43 15.14
C ARG A 38 22.20 -15.04 14.81
N GLY A 39 22.59 -14.85 13.56
CA GLY A 39 22.73 -13.52 12.97
C GLY A 39 21.48 -12.70 13.29
N PRO A 40 21.51 -11.38 13.13
CA PRO A 40 20.34 -10.53 13.37
C PRO A 40 19.16 -11.21 12.70
N ALA A 41 18.13 -11.52 13.47
CA ALA A 41 16.94 -12.17 12.95
C ALA A 41 16.44 -11.28 11.81
N GLU A 42 16.71 -11.71 10.57
CA GLU A 42 16.05 -11.13 9.40
C GLU A 42 14.58 -11.32 9.69
N HIS A 43 13.89 -10.22 9.96
CA HIS A 43 12.45 -10.24 10.15
C HIS A 43 11.87 -10.73 8.83
N ALA A 44 11.44 -11.99 8.80
CA ALA A 44 10.93 -12.63 7.61
C ALA A 44 9.74 -11.81 7.10
N ALA A 45 9.91 -11.20 5.93
CA ALA A 45 8.82 -10.52 5.26
C ALA A 45 7.87 -11.59 4.71
N VAL A 46 6.61 -11.51 5.05
CA VAL A 46 5.56 -12.40 4.56
C VAL A 46 4.96 -11.81 3.30
N LYS A 47 4.90 -12.60 2.24
CA LYS A 47 4.25 -12.25 0.99
C LYS A 47 2.82 -12.77 1.01
N VAL A 48 1.86 -11.88 0.80
CA VAL A 48 0.43 -12.18 0.80
C VAL A 48 -0.16 -11.83 -0.55
N ASP A 49 -0.84 -12.80 -1.17
CA ASP A 49 -1.60 -12.57 -2.40
C ASP A 49 -3.00 -12.12 -2.01
N VAL A 50 -3.37 -10.91 -2.43
CA VAL A 50 -4.66 -10.29 -2.14
C VAL A 50 -5.50 -10.29 -3.41
N LYS A 51 -6.53 -11.12 -3.42
CA LYS A 51 -7.48 -11.23 -4.53
C LYS A 51 -8.85 -10.75 -4.09
N THR A 52 -9.49 -9.96 -4.93
CA THR A 52 -10.90 -9.62 -4.69
C THR A 52 -11.78 -10.85 -4.88
N PRO A 53 -12.96 -10.90 -4.25
CA PRO A 53 -13.94 -11.97 -4.46
C PRO A 53 -14.30 -12.12 -5.95
N ASP A 54 -14.73 -13.31 -6.35
CA ASP A 54 -15.09 -13.63 -7.75
C ASP A 54 -16.18 -12.71 -8.35
N ASN A 55 -17.10 -12.24 -7.51
CA ASN A 55 -18.12 -11.26 -7.90
C ASN A 55 -17.59 -9.82 -8.03
N GLY A 56 -16.30 -9.63 -7.79
CA GLY A 56 -15.60 -8.36 -7.93
C GLY A 56 -15.97 -7.30 -6.91
N VAL A 57 -15.36 -6.15 -7.08
CA VAL A 57 -15.63 -4.91 -6.34
C VAL A 57 -16.19 -3.88 -7.31
N LYS A 58 -17.28 -3.22 -6.93
CA LYS A 58 -17.86 -2.15 -7.75
C LYS A 58 -17.04 -0.88 -7.59
N ASN A 59 -16.72 -0.27 -8.74
CA ASN A 59 -16.09 1.03 -8.79
C ASN A 59 -17.14 2.17 -8.69
N GLN A 60 -16.70 3.41 -8.81
CA GLN A 60 -17.56 4.61 -8.80
C GLN A 60 -18.65 4.57 -9.89
N GLU A 61 -18.37 3.97 -11.02
CA GLU A 61 -19.28 3.86 -12.19
C GLU A 61 -20.21 2.65 -12.11
N GLY A 62 -20.10 1.84 -11.03
CA GLY A 62 -20.93 0.66 -10.80
C GLY A 62 -20.47 -0.59 -11.54
N VAL A 63 -19.32 -0.56 -12.18
CA VAL A 63 -18.73 -1.71 -12.86
C VAL A 63 -18.02 -2.60 -11.86
N SER A 64 -18.23 -3.91 -11.93
CA SER A 64 -17.58 -4.88 -11.05
C SER A 64 -16.22 -5.26 -11.60
N LEU A 65 -15.16 -5.02 -10.82
CA LEU A 65 -13.78 -5.28 -11.17
C LEU A 65 -13.19 -6.38 -10.30
N TRP A 66 -12.43 -7.27 -10.92
CA TRP A 66 -11.60 -8.25 -10.25
C TRP A 66 -10.15 -7.79 -10.26
N LEU A 67 -9.53 -7.71 -9.08
CA LEU A 67 -8.17 -7.27 -8.92
C LEU A 67 -7.34 -8.37 -8.27
N ASP A 68 -6.12 -8.54 -8.78
CA ASP A 68 -5.07 -9.37 -8.20
C ASP A 68 -3.91 -8.48 -7.78
N SER A 69 -3.52 -8.58 -6.52
CA SER A 69 -2.45 -7.77 -5.96
C SER A 69 -1.58 -8.58 -5.01
N VAL A 70 -0.34 -8.17 -4.88
CA VAL A 70 0.64 -8.81 -4.01
C VAL A 70 1.18 -7.79 -3.04
N VAL A 71 1.14 -8.15 -1.77
CA VAL A 71 1.61 -7.33 -0.66
C VAL A 71 2.74 -8.05 0.05
N THR A 72 3.77 -7.31 0.40
CA THR A 72 4.82 -7.79 1.30
C THR A 72 4.70 -7.03 2.61
N VAL A 73 4.54 -7.75 3.70
CA VAL A 73 4.44 -7.19 5.05
C VAL A 73 5.55 -7.74 5.93
N GLN A 74 5.93 -6.97 6.92
CA GLN A 74 6.90 -7.38 7.94
C GLN A 74 6.48 -6.85 9.32
N VAL A 75 7.02 -7.45 10.37
CA VAL A 75 6.88 -6.89 11.72
C VAL A 75 7.77 -5.66 11.85
N PHE A 76 7.28 -4.63 12.53
CA PHE A 76 8.07 -3.42 12.77
C PHE A 76 9.43 -3.74 13.39
N SER A 77 10.48 -3.11 12.85
CA SER A 77 11.86 -3.30 13.27
C SER A 77 12.57 -1.96 13.46
N GLU A 78 13.81 -1.98 13.94
CA GLU A 78 14.62 -0.77 14.07
C GLU A 78 14.92 -0.09 12.71
N ASN A 79 14.78 -0.83 11.61
CA ASN A 79 14.96 -0.33 10.24
C ASN A 79 13.68 0.20 9.60
N SER A 80 12.53 0.13 10.30
CA SER A 80 11.25 0.61 9.79
C SER A 80 11.24 2.13 9.66
N THR A 81 10.64 2.63 8.58
CA THR A 81 10.50 4.06 8.36
C THR A 81 9.16 4.53 8.94
N VAL A 82 9.23 5.27 10.04
CA VAL A 82 8.05 5.79 10.74
C VAL A 82 8.14 7.31 10.78
N SER A 83 7.03 7.99 10.50
CA SER A 83 6.95 9.44 10.59
C SER A 83 6.81 9.92 12.04
N GLU A 84 7.24 11.15 12.33
CA GLU A 84 7.06 11.76 13.65
C GLU A 84 5.58 11.89 14.02
N THR A 85 4.71 12.07 13.03
CA THR A 85 3.26 12.13 13.22
C THR A 85 2.69 10.81 13.69
N GLU A 86 3.13 9.68 13.13
CA GLU A 86 2.69 8.34 13.55
C GLU A 86 3.13 8.01 14.98
N ILE A 87 4.31 8.47 15.40
CA ILE A 87 4.79 8.31 16.77
C ILE A 87 3.93 9.14 17.75
N ALA A 88 3.60 10.37 17.37
CA ALA A 88 2.77 11.26 18.18
C ALA A 88 1.33 10.74 18.29
N ASP A 89 0.73 10.26 17.21
CA ASP A 89 -0.63 9.70 17.18
C ASP A 89 -0.73 8.44 18.04
N ALA A 90 0.34 7.64 18.09
CA ALA A 90 0.44 6.47 18.96
C ALA A 90 0.72 6.84 20.44
N LYS A 91 0.89 8.14 20.77
CA LYS A 91 1.24 8.64 22.10
C LYS A 91 2.54 8.02 22.68
N CYS A 92 3.46 7.68 21.79
CA CYS A 92 4.77 7.16 22.15
C CYS A 92 5.77 8.29 22.37
N GLN A 93 6.71 8.12 23.30
CA GLN A 93 7.69 9.17 23.65
C GLN A 93 8.82 9.26 22.60
N ASN A 94 9.15 8.14 21.98
CA ASN A 94 10.23 8.04 21.01
C ASN A 94 10.03 6.85 20.05
N PHE A 95 10.87 6.79 19.00
CA PHE A 95 10.85 5.74 18.00
C PHE A 95 10.98 4.32 18.59
N LYS A 96 11.88 4.11 19.58
CA LYS A 96 12.08 2.78 20.20
C LYS A 96 10.86 2.32 20.96
N ASP A 97 10.18 3.23 21.65
CA ASP A 97 8.95 2.96 22.38
C ASP A 97 7.83 2.58 21.41
N TYR A 98 7.72 3.32 20.29
CA TYR A 98 6.79 3.00 19.21
C TYR A 98 7.03 1.59 18.66
N ILE A 99 8.25 1.26 18.26
CA ILE A 99 8.60 -0.06 17.72
C ILE A 99 8.30 -1.17 18.74
N TRP A 100 8.65 -0.96 20.00
CA TRP A 100 8.37 -1.93 21.05
C TRP A 100 6.85 -2.20 21.19
N HIS A 101 6.02 -1.15 21.21
CA HIS A 101 4.57 -1.29 21.27
C HIS A 101 4.01 -2.03 20.05
N ARG A 102 4.53 -1.74 18.84
CA ARG A 102 4.11 -2.43 17.63
C ARG A 102 4.52 -3.90 17.63
N GLN A 103 5.71 -4.23 18.10
CA GLN A 103 6.14 -5.62 18.26
C GLN A 103 5.29 -6.38 19.28
N GLN A 104 4.93 -5.75 20.39
CA GLN A 104 4.00 -6.34 21.36
C GLN A 104 2.62 -6.58 20.75
N ALA A 105 2.13 -5.67 19.93
CA ALA A 105 0.88 -5.85 19.19
C ALA A 105 0.98 -7.03 18.20
N ALA A 106 2.08 -7.17 17.48
CA ALA A 106 2.30 -8.30 16.58
C ALA A 106 2.32 -9.64 17.34
N ILE A 107 3.02 -9.71 18.47
CA ILE A 107 3.04 -10.89 19.31
C ILE A 107 1.63 -11.23 19.81
N SER A 108 0.88 -10.24 20.28
CA SER A 108 -0.48 -10.46 20.80
C SER A 108 -1.47 -10.92 19.72
N ASN A 109 -1.29 -10.48 18.49
CA ASN A 109 -2.20 -10.79 17.39
C ASN A 109 -1.88 -12.11 16.68
N PHE A 110 -0.59 -12.50 16.65
CA PHE A 110 -0.10 -13.58 15.77
C PHE A 110 0.62 -14.71 16.50
N LEU A 111 0.85 -14.59 17.81
CA LEU A 111 1.54 -15.65 18.56
C LEU A 111 0.77 -16.97 18.48
N GLY A 112 1.43 -18.00 17.99
CA GLY A 112 0.86 -19.35 17.86
C GLY A 112 -0.02 -19.57 16.63
N MET A 113 -0.13 -18.58 15.73
CA MET A 113 -0.82 -18.73 14.45
C MET A 113 0.13 -19.31 13.38
N SER A 114 -0.43 -20.04 12.43
CA SER A 114 0.31 -20.47 11.24
C SER A 114 0.53 -19.29 10.29
N GLU A 115 1.49 -19.41 9.37
CA GLU A 115 1.74 -18.39 8.33
C GLU A 115 0.49 -18.18 7.45
N GLU A 116 -0.25 -19.25 7.17
CA GLU A 116 -1.49 -19.22 6.40
C GLU A 116 -2.60 -18.42 7.12
N ASP A 117 -2.77 -18.63 8.43
CA ASP A 117 -3.77 -17.90 9.23
C ASP A 117 -3.42 -16.39 9.32
N ILE A 118 -2.13 -16.08 9.41
CA ILE A 118 -1.63 -14.70 9.38
C ILE A 118 -1.94 -14.06 8.03
N ALA A 119 -1.67 -14.77 6.93
CA ALA A 119 -1.96 -14.28 5.59
C ALA A 119 -3.46 -14.03 5.38
N VAL A 120 -4.33 -14.88 5.88
CA VAL A 120 -5.80 -14.69 5.82
C VAL A 120 -6.21 -13.42 6.56
N LYS A 121 -5.73 -13.18 7.77
CA LYS A 121 -6.06 -11.96 8.53
C LYS A 121 -5.60 -10.69 7.83
N ILE A 122 -4.40 -10.72 7.24
CA ILE A 122 -3.86 -9.58 6.50
C ILE A 122 -4.71 -9.34 5.24
N ASN A 123 -5.05 -10.42 4.54
CA ASN A 123 -5.89 -10.37 3.35
C ASN A 123 -7.25 -9.71 3.62
N ASP A 124 -7.92 -10.07 4.72
CA ASP A 124 -9.23 -9.51 5.11
C ASP A 124 -9.15 -7.98 5.29
N VAL A 125 -8.11 -7.48 5.97
CA VAL A 125 -7.89 -6.05 6.17
C VAL A 125 -7.62 -5.35 4.83
N LEU A 126 -6.76 -5.92 4.01
CA LEU A 126 -6.38 -5.33 2.72
C LEU A 126 -7.54 -5.35 1.72
N GLN A 127 -8.36 -6.41 1.69
CA GLN A 127 -9.56 -6.45 0.85
C GLN A 127 -10.56 -5.36 1.23
N GLY A 128 -10.71 -5.05 2.53
CA GLY A 128 -11.55 -3.96 3.00
C GLY A 128 -11.09 -2.61 2.43
N ASN A 129 -9.83 -2.27 2.63
CA ASN A 129 -9.22 -1.04 2.15
C ASN A 129 -9.22 -0.95 0.60
N LEU A 130 -8.93 -2.06 -0.08
CA LEU A 130 -8.95 -2.12 -1.54
C LEU A 130 -10.37 -1.85 -2.09
N ARG A 131 -11.40 -2.41 -1.45
CA ARG A 131 -12.80 -2.18 -1.83
C ARG A 131 -13.19 -0.71 -1.67
N GLU A 132 -12.78 -0.05 -0.60
CA GLU A 132 -13.02 1.36 -0.36
C GLU A 132 -12.41 2.21 -1.48
N ILE A 133 -11.10 2.07 -1.73
CA ILE A 133 -10.40 2.85 -2.75
C ILE A 133 -10.95 2.61 -4.16
N VAL A 134 -11.21 1.35 -4.52
CA VAL A 134 -11.78 1.01 -5.84
C VAL A 134 -13.16 1.64 -6.02
N SER A 135 -13.98 1.69 -4.97
CA SER A 135 -15.31 2.30 -5.05
C SER A 135 -15.30 3.81 -5.29
N GLU A 136 -14.20 4.48 -4.99
CA GLU A 136 -14.02 5.93 -5.18
C GLU A 136 -13.38 6.31 -6.52
N MET A 137 -12.80 5.33 -7.24
CA MET A 137 -12.06 5.58 -8.49
C MET A 137 -12.90 5.25 -9.73
N THR A 138 -12.62 5.98 -10.84
CA THR A 138 -13.16 5.64 -12.16
C THR A 138 -12.36 4.49 -12.79
N ILE A 139 -12.95 3.78 -13.77
CA ILE A 139 -12.23 2.72 -14.50
C ILE A 139 -11.00 3.28 -15.20
N ALA A 140 -11.11 4.44 -15.81
CA ALA A 140 -10.01 5.10 -16.50
C ALA A 140 -8.83 5.36 -15.54
N ASP A 141 -9.10 5.85 -14.32
CA ASP A 141 -8.06 6.09 -13.33
C ASP A 141 -7.42 4.79 -12.84
N ILE A 142 -8.22 3.75 -12.60
CA ILE A 142 -7.73 2.44 -12.15
C ILE A 142 -6.79 1.82 -13.20
N LEU A 143 -7.11 1.95 -14.49
CA LEU A 143 -6.31 1.39 -15.57
C LEU A 143 -5.05 2.21 -15.88
N THR A 144 -5.15 3.55 -15.85
CA THR A 144 -4.05 4.45 -16.21
C THR A 144 -3.13 4.78 -15.04
N ASN A 145 -3.67 4.91 -13.84
CA ASN A 145 -2.98 5.36 -12.64
C ASN A 145 -2.81 4.25 -11.58
N ARG A 146 -2.47 3.02 -12.00
CA ARG A 146 -2.29 1.87 -11.10
C ARG A 146 -1.37 2.17 -9.90
N LYS A 147 -0.32 2.96 -10.14
CA LYS A 147 0.62 3.35 -9.09
C LYS A 147 -0.05 4.25 -8.04
N GLN A 148 -0.87 5.20 -8.48
CA GLN A 148 -1.60 6.07 -7.56
C GLN A 148 -2.61 5.28 -6.72
N MET A 149 -3.36 4.37 -7.35
CA MET A 149 -4.26 3.46 -6.66
C MET A 149 -3.51 2.62 -5.59
N ALA A 150 -2.36 2.06 -5.96
CA ALA A 150 -1.53 1.29 -5.02
C ALA A 150 -1.07 2.13 -3.82
N LEU A 151 -0.69 3.39 -4.04
CA LEU A 151 -0.31 4.32 -2.97
C LEU A 151 -1.50 4.65 -2.07
N SER A 152 -2.69 4.92 -2.63
CA SER A 152 -3.89 5.20 -1.83
C SER A 152 -4.31 4.01 -0.97
N VAL A 153 -4.24 2.79 -1.50
CA VAL A 153 -4.51 1.56 -0.73
C VAL A 153 -3.47 1.40 0.39
N LEU A 154 -2.20 1.67 0.11
CA LEU A 154 -1.12 1.58 1.09
C LEU A 154 -1.31 2.59 2.22
N GLU A 155 -1.66 3.84 1.90
CA GLU A 155 -1.91 4.90 2.89
C GLU A 155 -3.10 4.56 3.78
N ASN A 156 -4.20 4.05 3.22
CA ASN A 156 -5.39 3.66 3.99
C ASN A 156 -5.16 2.41 4.84
N ALA A 157 -4.45 1.41 4.32
CA ALA A 157 -4.20 0.16 5.03
C ALA A 157 -3.12 0.27 6.12
N ARG A 158 -2.18 1.22 5.98
CA ARG A 158 -1.06 1.40 6.91
C ARG A 158 -1.48 1.52 8.37
N PRO A 159 -2.44 2.40 8.77
CA PRO A 159 -2.82 2.54 10.17
C PRO A 159 -3.45 1.26 10.74
N ASP A 160 -4.18 0.50 9.95
CA ASP A 160 -4.85 -0.72 10.42
C ASP A 160 -3.84 -1.86 10.62
N LEU A 161 -2.92 -2.05 9.67
CA LEU A 161 -1.85 -3.03 9.82
C LEU A 161 -0.84 -2.62 10.93
N ALA A 162 -0.58 -1.33 11.10
CA ALA A 162 0.24 -0.83 12.20
C ALA A 162 -0.37 -1.15 13.57
N LYS A 163 -1.70 -1.07 13.73
CA LYS A 163 -2.39 -1.51 14.97
C LYS A 163 -2.17 -2.99 15.27
N MET A 164 -2.02 -3.80 14.22
CA MET A 164 -1.71 -5.23 14.33
C MET A 164 -0.22 -5.49 14.56
N GLY A 165 0.64 -4.48 14.45
CA GLY A 165 2.09 -4.59 14.60
C GLY A 165 2.84 -4.92 13.31
N LEU A 166 2.19 -4.72 12.16
CA LEU A 166 2.75 -5.00 10.84
C LEU A 166 2.99 -3.72 10.06
N GLU A 167 4.06 -3.73 9.27
CA GLU A 167 4.43 -2.69 8.31
C GLU A 167 4.31 -3.23 6.89
N ILE A 168 3.75 -2.43 5.97
CA ILE A 168 3.72 -2.76 4.55
C ILE A 168 5.04 -2.30 3.93
N VAL A 169 5.76 -3.26 3.36
CA VAL A 169 7.00 -2.99 2.61
C VAL A 169 6.70 -2.63 1.16
N THR A 170 5.86 -3.45 0.52
CA THR A 170 5.45 -3.22 -0.88
C THR A 170 3.99 -3.61 -1.08
N PHE A 171 3.32 -2.87 -1.96
CA PHE A 171 2.00 -3.20 -2.48
C PHE A 171 2.01 -3.06 -4.00
N ASN A 172 1.74 -4.13 -4.72
CA ASN A 172 1.77 -4.17 -6.18
C ASN A 172 0.48 -4.77 -6.73
N VAL A 173 -0.20 -4.03 -7.60
CA VAL A 173 -1.34 -4.54 -8.37
C VAL A 173 -0.80 -5.28 -9.59
N GLN A 174 -1.12 -6.56 -9.68
CA GLN A 174 -0.65 -7.44 -10.77
C GLN A 174 -1.60 -7.39 -11.96
N ASP A 175 -2.88 -7.64 -11.71
CA ASP A 175 -3.86 -7.76 -12.78
C ASP A 175 -5.20 -7.10 -12.40
N ILE A 176 -5.89 -6.59 -13.42
CA ILE A 176 -7.20 -5.96 -13.29
C ILE A 176 -8.05 -6.49 -14.43
N LYS A 177 -9.16 -7.13 -14.10
CA LYS A 177 -10.09 -7.73 -15.05
C LYS A 177 -11.53 -7.36 -14.72
N ASP A 178 -12.42 -7.51 -15.66
CA ASP A 178 -13.84 -7.52 -15.38
C ASP A 178 -14.17 -8.70 -14.46
N ALA A 179 -14.97 -8.45 -13.42
CA ALA A 179 -15.47 -9.53 -12.60
C ALA A 179 -16.48 -10.36 -13.42
N ARG A 180 -16.43 -11.66 -13.24
CA ARG A 180 -17.37 -12.57 -13.89
C ARG A 180 -18.73 -12.48 -13.23
N ASP A 181 -19.78 -12.52 -14.03
CA ASP A 181 -21.13 -12.69 -13.51
C ASP A 181 -21.36 -14.09 -12.91
N GLN A 182 -22.51 -14.29 -12.30
CA GLN A 182 -22.88 -15.60 -11.72
C GLN A 182 -22.96 -16.74 -12.76
N GLN A 183 -22.96 -16.40 -14.05
CA GLN A 183 -22.99 -17.32 -15.19
C GLN A 183 -21.60 -17.51 -15.80
N GLY A 184 -20.56 -16.83 -15.26
CA GLY A 184 -19.18 -16.95 -15.72
C GLY A 184 -18.85 -16.11 -16.97
N HIS A 185 -19.73 -15.19 -17.38
CA HIS A 185 -19.49 -14.30 -18.51
C HIS A 185 -18.70 -13.08 -18.06
N ASP A 186 -17.76 -12.69 -18.91
CA ASP A 186 -17.01 -11.45 -18.81
C ASP A 186 -17.80 -10.33 -19.51
N HIS A 187 -17.93 -9.19 -18.86
CA HIS A 187 -18.70 -8.07 -19.43
C HIS A 187 -17.95 -7.31 -20.52
N GLY A 188 -16.64 -7.54 -20.69
CA GLY A 188 -15.81 -6.92 -21.72
C GLY A 188 -15.71 -5.39 -21.61
N VAL A 189 -16.03 -4.82 -20.44
CA VAL A 189 -16.04 -3.36 -20.25
C VAL A 189 -14.62 -2.81 -20.27
N ILE A 190 -13.67 -3.51 -19.64
CA ILE A 190 -12.26 -3.10 -19.65
C ILE A 190 -11.69 -3.18 -21.07
N GLU A 191 -12.01 -4.22 -21.82
CA GLU A 191 -11.58 -4.37 -23.21
C GLU A 191 -12.14 -3.26 -24.09
N ALA A 192 -13.44 -2.95 -23.94
CA ALA A 192 -14.10 -1.86 -24.70
C ALA A 192 -13.45 -0.50 -24.41
N ILE A 193 -13.12 -0.20 -23.15
CA ILE A 193 -12.43 1.03 -22.75
C ILE A 193 -11.00 1.04 -23.31
N GLY A 194 -10.30 -0.08 -23.29
CA GLY A 194 -8.97 -0.22 -23.86
C GLY A 194 -8.94 0.12 -25.35
N VAL A 195 -9.87 -0.43 -26.13
CA VAL A 195 -10.02 -0.12 -27.55
C VAL A 195 -10.33 1.36 -27.79
N GLN A 196 -11.22 1.94 -26.97
CA GLN A 196 -11.57 3.36 -27.09
C GLN A 196 -10.36 4.26 -26.80
N GLN A 197 -9.55 3.93 -25.79
CA GLN A 197 -8.32 4.68 -25.47
C GLN A 197 -7.27 4.55 -26.58
N GLU A 198 -7.10 3.38 -27.16
CA GLU A 198 -6.21 3.20 -28.31
C GLU A 198 -6.62 4.05 -29.51
N GLU A 199 -7.91 4.13 -29.81
CA GLU A 199 -8.41 4.96 -30.90
C GLU A 199 -8.19 6.46 -30.64
N ILE A 200 -8.38 6.91 -29.39
CA ILE A 200 -8.10 8.30 -29.01
C ILE A 200 -6.62 8.62 -29.20
N VAL A 201 -5.74 7.75 -28.71
CA VAL A 201 -4.27 7.92 -28.85
C VAL A 201 -3.85 7.90 -30.32
N LYS A 202 -4.38 6.99 -31.13
CA LYS A 202 -4.11 6.94 -32.59
C LYS A 202 -4.54 8.23 -33.27
N ARG A 203 -5.74 8.72 -32.96
CA ARG A 203 -6.26 9.99 -33.51
C ARG A 203 -5.41 11.18 -33.13
N GLN A 204 -5.00 11.27 -31.84
CA GLN A 204 -4.10 12.33 -31.39
C GLN A 204 -2.73 12.27 -32.07
N ALA A 205 -2.17 11.08 -32.25
CA ALA A 205 -0.92 10.89 -32.99
C ALA A 205 -1.04 11.28 -34.48
N GLU A 206 -2.16 11.00 -35.11
CA GLU A 206 -2.42 11.42 -36.51
C GLU A 206 -2.55 12.95 -36.64
N ILE A 207 -3.26 13.59 -35.69
CA ILE A 207 -3.36 15.05 -35.63
C ILE A 207 -1.97 15.68 -35.47
N ALA A 208 -1.20 15.21 -34.50
CA ALA A 208 0.15 15.70 -34.24
C ALA A 208 1.08 15.52 -35.48
N ARG A 209 0.97 14.39 -36.19
CA ARG A 209 1.72 14.15 -37.44
C ARG A 209 1.28 15.10 -38.56
N ALA A 210 -0.02 15.34 -38.69
CA ALA A 210 -0.55 16.27 -39.71
C ALA A 210 -0.13 17.72 -39.43
N GLU A 211 -0.14 18.14 -38.14
CA GLU A 211 0.33 19.45 -37.74
C GLU A 211 1.84 19.63 -37.99
N ALA A 212 2.64 18.64 -37.60
CA ALA A 212 4.09 18.65 -37.86
C ALA A 212 4.41 18.68 -39.37
N ALA A 213 3.67 17.91 -40.18
CA ALA A 213 3.82 17.92 -41.66
C ALA A 213 3.45 19.29 -42.25
N ARG A 214 2.39 19.94 -41.75
CA ARG A 214 1.99 21.29 -42.16
C ARG A 214 3.07 22.32 -41.80
N ASP A 215 3.61 22.26 -40.59
CA ASP A 215 4.63 23.20 -40.14
C ASP A 215 5.94 23.06 -40.95
N ILE A 216 6.31 21.82 -41.28
CA ILE A 216 7.45 21.54 -42.17
C ILE A 216 7.18 22.10 -43.57
N ALA A 217 5.96 21.93 -44.11
CA ALA A 217 5.61 22.45 -45.44
C ALA A 217 5.63 23.99 -45.48
N ILE A 218 5.14 24.65 -44.42
CA ILE A 218 5.19 26.12 -44.29
C ILE A 218 6.65 26.59 -44.20
N ALA A 219 7.47 25.98 -43.34
CA ALA A 219 8.88 26.33 -43.19
C ALA A 219 9.66 26.14 -44.52
N LYS A 220 9.36 25.08 -45.26
CA LYS A 220 9.96 24.85 -46.56
C LYS A 220 9.52 25.90 -47.60
N ALA A 221 8.23 26.25 -47.68
CA ALA A 221 7.72 27.27 -48.55
C ALA A 221 8.32 28.66 -48.28
N ASP A 222 8.48 29.00 -46.99
CA ASP A 222 9.14 30.25 -46.56
C ASP A 222 10.63 30.26 -46.94
N ALA A 223 11.33 29.14 -46.75
CA ALA A 223 12.75 29.02 -47.15
C ALA A 223 12.91 29.15 -48.69
N ASP A 224 12.04 28.51 -49.50
CA ASP A 224 12.02 28.58 -50.95
C ASP A 224 11.73 30.02 -51.41
N ARG A 225 10.82 30.73 -50.74
CA ARG A 225 10.53 32.15 -51.05
C ARG A 225 11.75 33.04 -50.80
N ILE A 226 12.40 32.89 -49.64
CA ILE A 226 13.60 33.66 -49.31
C ILE A 226 14.76 33.37 -50.30
N ALA A 227 14.90 32.11 -50.72
CA ALA A 227 15.90 31.70 -51.70
C ALA A 227 15.67 32.36 -53.10
N ASN A 228 14.38 32.35 -53.52
CA ASN A 228 14.00 32.99 -54.80
C ASN A 228 14.18 34.52 -54.76
N GLU A 229 13.82 35.19 -53.69
CA GLU A 229 14.04 36.63 -53.51
C GLU A 229 15.54 37.02 -53.62
N LYS A 230 16.44 36.18 -53.06
CA LYS A 230 17.89 36.42 -53.19
C LYS A 230 18.51 36.11 -54.54
N GLN A 231 17.82 35.40 -55.43
CA GLN A 231 18.28 35.12 -56.80
C GLN A 231 17.85 36.20 -57.78
N VAL A 232 16.90 37.06 -57.42
CA VAL A 232 16.36 38.14 -58.27
C VAL A 232 17.05 39.49 -58.04
N GLU A 233 17.84 39.64 -56.96
CA GLU A 233 18.77 40.75 -56.74
C GLU A 233 20.13 40.48 -57.39
#